data_998d9c50d4db7096f7b85cf6f164dcf7
#
_entry.id   998d9c50d4db7096f7b85cf6f164dcf7
#
_cell.length_a   1.000
_cell.length_b   1.000
_cell.length_c   1.000
_cell.angle_alpha   90.00
_cell.angle_beta   90.00
_cell.angle_gamma   90.00
#
_symmetry.space_group_name_H-M   'P 1'
#
loop_
_entity.id
_entity.type
_entity.pdbx_description
1 polymer ?
#
loop_
_entity_poly.entity_id
_entity_poly.type
_entity_poly.pdbx_seq_one_letter_code
_entity_poly.pdbx_strand_id
1 'polypeptide(L)'
;ELTYSEIDYANTSISGQIYDIIRICHVKGGLAIACGDAGIGKTKAIRKYASDYSTNTVVVTMNPCLTGVKSLLCTLAGRLGADRSHSIPDLWNAIVSKLTDGMVIIFDEAQHMTLKDIEILRSFSDYFNDMGQTLGIVFIGNPETVYKMGVKKAEFAQIANRTKQIKIYSTSEIQREDIEKLFPILEGHDKEIDLLWKIAKTHQGIRGTVN
;
A
#
# COMPACT_ATOMS: atom_id res chain seq x y z
N GLU A 1 -24.35 -24.78 -0.29
CA GLU A 1 -23.56 -23.64 0.18
C GLU A 1 -22.92 -22.99 -1.03
N LEU A 2 -23.29 -21.74 -1.30
CA LEU A 2 -22.63 -20.93 -2.34
C LEU A 2 -21.30 -20.46 -1.76
N THR A 3 -20.22 -21.15 -2.04
CA THR A 3 -18.87 -20.74 -1.67
C THR A 3 -18.36 -19.81 -2.76
N TYR A 4 -18.22 -18.52 -2.43
CA TYR A 4 -17.52 -17.56 -3.31
C TYR A 4 -16.04 -17.93 -3.31
N SER A 5 -15.55 -18.47 -4.41
CA SER A 5 -14.10 -18.62 -4.60
C SER A 5 -13.52 -17.27 -5.00
N GLU A 6 -12.76 -16.67 -4.11
CA GLU A 6 -12.01 -15.45 -4.44
C GLU A 6 -11.03 -15.78 -5.58
N ILE A 7 -11.05 -14.98 -6.67
CA ILE A 7 -10.10 -15.15 -7.78
C ILE A 7 -8.69 -15.06 -7.21
N ASP A 8 -7.87 -16.06 -7.49
CA ASP A 8 -6.47 -16.10 -7.11
C ASP A 8 -5.73 -14.86 -7.63
N TYR A 9 -4.62 -14.51 -6.96
CA TYR A 9 -3.81 -13.37 -7.38
C TYR A 9 -3.34 -13.52 -8.83
N ALA A 10 -3.84 -12.66 -9.71
CA ALA A 10 -3.32 -12.50 -11.04
C ALA A 10 -2.30 -11.36 -11.05
N ASN A 11 -1.09 -11.63 -11.55
CA ASN A 11 -0.04 -10.62 -11.68
C ASN A 11 -0.33 -9.69 -12.87
N THR A 12 -1.24 -8.75 -12.66
CA THR A 12 -1.52 -7.69 -13.64
C THR A 12 -0.38 -6.68 -13.69
N SER A 13 -0.26 -5.92 -14.77
CA SER A 13 0.81 -4.93 -14.96
C SER A 13 0.90 -3.94 -13.80
N ILE A 14 -0.23 -3.39 -13.34
CA ILE A 14 -0.27 -2.43 -12.22
C ILE A 14 0.01 -3.14 -10.88
N SER A 15 -0.61 -4.30 -10.61
CA SER A 15 -0.37 -5.02 -9.36
C SER A 15 1.08 -5.47 -9.21
N GLY A 16 1.71 -5.89 -10.31
CA GLY A 16 3.13 -6.22 -10.35
C GLY A 16 4.03 -5.02 -10.05
N GLN A 17 3.73 -3.85 -10.63
CA GLN A 17 4.48 -2.63 -10.33
C GLN A 17 4.32 -2.19 -8.86
N ILE A 18 3.12 -2.30 -8.28
CA ILE A 18 2.90 -2.00 -6.85
C ILE A 18 3.72 -2.97 -5.99
N TYR A 19 3.70 -4.25 -6.32
CA TYR A 19 4.52 -5.27 -5.65
C TYR A 19 6.01 -4.90 -5.69
N ASP A 20 6.53 -4.47 -6.85
CA ASP A 20 7.93 -4.04 -7.00
C ASP A 20 8.26 -2.76 -6.21
N ILE A 21 7.34 -1.79 -6.13
CA ILE A 21 7.51 -0.61 -5.28
C ILE A 21 7.66 -1.00 -3.82
N ILE A 22 6.80 -1.92 -3.32
CA ILE A 22 6.91 -2.43 -1.95
C ILE A 22 8.26 -3.12 -1.76
N ARG A 23 8.67 -3.98 -2.70
CA ARG A 23 9.93 -4.72 -2.64
C ARG A 23 11.15 -3.78 -2.60
N ILE A 24 11.17 -2.76 -3.44
CA ILE A 24 12.26 -1.77 -3.45
C ILE A 24 12.33 -1.03 -2.12
N CYS A 25 11.19 -0.61 -1.58
CA CYS A 25 11.13 0.07 -0.29
C CYS A 25 11.54 -0.86 0.87
N HIS A 26 11.14 -2.13 0.82
CA HIS A 26 11.53 -3.15 1.80
C HIS A 26 13.05 -3.33 1.86
N VAL A 27 13.69 -3.47 0.69
CA VAL A 27 15.15 -3.70 0.60
C VAL A 27 15.97 -2.44 0.91
N LYS A 28 15.50 -1.27 0.48
CA LYS A 28 16.28 -0.02 0.58
C LYS A 28 15.94 0.81 1.82
N GLY A 29 14.89 0.47 2.54
CA GLY A 29 14.32 1.32 3.57
C GLY A 29 13.76 2.64 3.02
N GLY A 30 13.31 3.51 3.91
CA GLY A 30 12.74 4.81 3.56
C GLY A 30 11.25 4.75 3.27
N LEU A 31 10.75 5.74 2.55
CA LEU A 31 9.32 5.89 2.24
C LEU A 31 9.03 5.58 0.77
N ALA A 32 7.86 5.01 0.49
CA ALA A 32 7.32 4.90 -0.86
C ALA A 32 5.81 5.15 -0.88
N ILE A 33 5.31 5.67 -1.99
CA ILE A 33 3.90 6.00 -2.19
C ILE A 33 3.44 5.39 -3.51
N ALA A 34 2.39 4.57 -3.46
CA ALA A 34 1.74 4.02 -4.64
C ALA A 34 0.24 4.30 -4.56
N CYS A 35 -0.24 5.23 -5.37
CA CYS A 35 -1.64 5.63 -5.39
C CYS A 35 -2.29 5.26 -6.71
N GLY A 36 -3.59 5.08 -6.72
CA GLY A 36 -4.31 4.84 -7.97
C GLY A 36 -5.80 4.63 -7.77
N ASP A 37 -6.48 4.60 -8.89
CA ASP A 37 -7.94 4.47 -8.96
C ASP A 37 -8.46 3.24 -8.21
N ALA A 38 -9.74 3.21 -7.91
CA ALA A 38 -10.37 2.03 -7.34
C ALA A 38 -10.32 0.85 -8.31
N GLY A 39 -10.21 -0.38 -7.78
CA GLY A 39 -10.30 -1.59 -8.60
C GLY A 39 -9.07 -1.95 -9.44
N ILE A 40 -7.92 -1.28 -9.30
CA ILE A 40 -6.69 -1.58 -10.07
C ILE A 40 -5.81 -2.68 -9.46
N GLY A 41 -6.25 -3.33 -8.39
CA GLY A 41 -5.53 -4.46 -7.79
C GLY A 41 -4.61 -4.13 -6.62
N LYS A 42 -4.64 -2.91 -6.04
CA LYS A 42 -3.78 -2.49 -4.92
C LYS A 42 -3.76 -3.47 -3.74
N THR A 43 -4.93 -3.75 -3.17
CA THR A 43 -5.06 -4.63 -2.01
C THR A 43 -4.65 -6.07 -2.32
N LYS A 44 -4.86 -6.55 -3.54
CA LYS A 44 -4.38 -7.87 -3.99
C LYS A 44 -2.86 -7.92 -4.03
N ALA A 45 -2.18 -6.88 -4.54
CA ALA A 45 -0.72 -6.78 -4.52
C ALA A 45 -0.17 -6.75 -3.09
N ILE A 46 -0.80 -6.01 -2.17
CA ILE A 46 -0.42 -5.96 -0.76
C ILE A 46 -0.53 -7.34 -0.11
N ARG A 47 -1.66 -8.03 -0.30
CA ARG A 47 -1.90 -9.36 0.27
C ARG A 47 -0.89 -10.39 -0.25
N LYS A 48 -0.62 -10.36 -1.55
CA LYS A 48 0.39 -11.22 -2.17
C LYS A 48 1.77 -10.96 -1.57
N TYR A 49 2.18 -9.69 -1.46
CA TYR A 49 3.47 -9.33 -0.88
C TYR A 49 3.59 -9.78 0.58
N ALA A 50 2.56 -9.51 1.39
CA ALA A 50 2.52 -9.93 2.80
C ALA A 50 2.52 -11.46 2.97
N SER A 51 1.95 -12.20 2.03
CA SER A 51 2.03 -13.66 2.01
C SER A 51 3.43 -14.17 1.70
N ASP A 52 4.11 -13.54 0.73
CA ASP A 52 5.46 -13.94 0.31
C ASP A 52 6.54 -13.60 1.35
N TYR A 53 6.35 -12.51 2.10
CA TYR A 53 7.30 -11.99 3.11
C TYR A 53 6.63 -11.80 4.47
N SER A 54 5.91 -12.83 4.94
CA SER A 54 5.05 -12.74 6.13
C SER A 54 5.78 -12.43 7.43
N THR A 55 7.06 -12.78 7.54
CA THR A 55 7.86 -12.55 8.76
C THR A 55 8.30 -11.09 8.91
N ASN A 56 8.52 -10.40 7.80
CA ASN A 56 9.12 -9.06 7.79
C ASN A 56 8.16 -7.99 7.24
N THR A 57 6.88 -8.33 7.06
CA THR A 57 5.88 -7.41 6.52
C THR A 57 4.74 -7.21 7.50
N VAL A 58 4.47 -5.96 7.81
CA VAL A 58 3.31 -5.56 8.63
C VAL A 58 2.34 -4.77 7.77
N VAL A 59 1.07 -5.16 7.75
CA VAL A 59 0.02 -4.45 7.01
C VAL A 59 -0.96 -3.80 7.96
N VAL A 60 -1.20 -2.52 7.76
CA VAL A 60 -2.20 -1.72 8.49
C VAL A 60 -3.17 -1.14 7.49
N THR A 61 -4.44 -1.51 7.58
CA THR A 61 -5.49 -0.90 6.77
C THR A 61 -6.08 0.28 7.53
N MET A 62 -5.96 1.46 6.95
CA MET A 62 -6.51 2.70 7.49
C MET A 62 -8.00 2.79 7.22
N ASN A 63 -8.72 3.46 8.08
CA ASN A 63 -10.15 3.74 7.92
C ASN A 63 -10.52 5.08 8.59
N PRO A 64 -11.70 5.65 8.29
CA PRO A 64 -12.11 6.95 8.84
C PRO A 64 -12.22 7.01 10.38
N CYS A 65 -12.30 5.87 11.06
CA CYS A 65 -12.36 5.82 12.53
C CYS A 65 -10.97 5.92 13.18
N LEU A 66 -9.89 5.69 12.43
CA LEU A 66 -8.51 5.80 12.90
C LEU A 66 -8.04 7.25 12.72
N THR A 67 -8.57 8.14 13.55
CA THR A 67 -8.22 9.57 13.48
C THR A 67 -7.14 9.93 14.51
N GLY A 68 -6.10 10.59 13.99
CA GLY A 68 -5.01 11.13 14.81
C GLY A 68 -3.92 10.12 15.18
N VAL A 69 -2.77 10.68 15.48
CA VAL A 69 -1.50 9.97 15.73
C VAL A 69 -1.60 8.86 16.76
N LYS A 70 -2.28 9.12 17.87
CA LYS A 70 -2.39 8.12 18.96
C LYS A 70 -3.14 6.87 18.50
N SER A 71 -4.27 7.05 17.79
CA SER A 71 -5.07 5.95 17.25
C SER A 71 -4.26 5.12 16.24
N LEU A 72 -3.52 5.79 15.36
CA LEU A 72 -2.62 5.14 14.40
C LEU A 72 -1.55 4.31 15.11
N LEU A 73 -0.83 4.90 16.09
CA LEU A 73 0.23 4.20 16.82
C LEU A 73 -0.31 3.05 17.66
N CYS A 74 -1.48 3.19 18.31
CA CYS A 74 -2.15 2.07 18.99
C CYS A 74 -2.46 0.92 18.04
N THR A 75 -2.92 1.23 16.82
CA THR A 75 -3.23 0.21 15.80
C THR A 75 -1.96 -0.49 15.35
N LEU A 76 -0.90 0.26 15.05
CA LEU A 76 0.39 -0.29 14.64
C LEU A 76 1.01 -1.15 15.76
N ALA A 77 1.00 -0.66 17.02
CA ALA A 77 1.46 -1.42 18.18
C ALA A 77 0.72 -2.76 18.29
N GLY A 78 -0.61 -2.74 18.12
CA GLY A 78 -1.41 -3.96 18.13
C GLY A 78 -1.06 -4.94 17.02
N ARG A 79 -0.70 -4.46 15.82
CA ARG A 79 -0.26 -5.32 14.71
C ARG A 79 1.11 -5.94 14.96
N LEU A 80 1.98 -5.24 15.67
CA LEU A 80 3.31 -5.69 16.05
C LEU A 80 3.35 -6.53 17.34
N GLY A 81 2.23 -6.68 18.04
CA GLY A 81 2.21 -7.30 19.37
C GLY A 81 2.98 -6.49 20.41
N ALA A 82 3.02 -5.17 20.26
CA ALA A 82 3.59 -4.24 21.22
C ALA A 82 2.55 -3.75 22.23
N ASP A 83 3.01 -3.26 23.37
CA ASP A 83 2.12 -2.68 24.38
C ASP A 83 1.39 -1.44 23.84
N ARG A 84 0.08 -1.38 24.13
CA ARG A 84 -0.76 -0.24 23.79
C ARG A 84 -0.76 0.75 24.95
N SER A 85 0.28 1.55 25.03
CA SER A 85 0.45 2.55 26.09
C SER A 85 -0.54 3.72 25.95
N HIS A 86 -0.67 4.48 27.02
CA HIS A 86 -1.54 5.66 27.08
C HIS A 86 -0.89 6.93 26.51
N SER A 87 0.44 6.99 26.41
CA SER A 87 1.18 8.15 25.88
C SER A 87 1.77 7.88 24.48
N ILE A 88 1.89 8.93 23.66
CA ILE A 88 2.50 8.83 22.33
C ILE A 88 3.99 8.43 22.42
N PRO A 89 4.80 9.00 23.32
CA PRO A 89 6.20 8.59 23.47
C PRO A 89 6.36 7.11 23.83
N ASP A 90 5.53 6.60 24.76
CA ASP A 90 5.60 5.19 25.16
C ASP A 90 5.18 4.27 24.04
N LEU A 91 4.14 4.63 23.27
CA LEU A 91 3.73 3.89 22.07
C LEU A 91 4.87 3.85 21.05
N TRP A 92 5.55 4.98 20.82
CA TRP A 92 6.68 5.05 19.91
C TRP A 92 7.78 4.09 20.33
N ASN A 93 8.19 4.12 21.62
CA ASN A 93 9.20 3.22 22.18
C ASN A 93 8.77 1.74 22.11
N ALA A 94 7.51 1.44 22.43
CA ALA A 94 6.98 0.09 22.34
C ALA A 94 7.00 -0.45 20.91
N ILE A 95 6.66 0.37 19.92
CA ILE A 95 6.72 0.02 18.50
C ILE A 95 8.16 -0.23 18.09
N VAL A 96 9.09 0.68 18.38
CA VAL A 96 10.52 0.53 18.06
C VAL A 96 11.09 -0.77 18.63
N SER A 97 10.70 -1.17 19.84
CA SER A 97 11.17 -2.42 20.46
C SER A 97 10.73 -3.69 19.72
N LYS A 98 9.75 -3.60 18.84
CA LYS A 98 9.21 -4.72 18.04
C LYS A 98 9.63 -4.69 16.57
N LEU A 99 10.08 -3.54 16.09
CA LEU A 99 10.62 -3.41 14.75
C LEU A 99 12.04 -3.94 14.70
N THR A 100 12.41 -4.55 13.58
CA THR A 100 13.75 -5.09 13.34
C THR A 100 14.27 -4.61 11.98
N ASP A 101 15.59 -4.68 11.81
CA ASP A 101 16.23 -4.41 10.53
C ASP A 101 15.62 -5.23 9.39
N GLY A 102 15.41 -4.62 8.24
CA GLY A 102 14.86 -5.26 7.07
C GLY A 102 13.36 -5.55 7.16
N MET A 103 12.58 -4.82 7.95
CA MET A 103 11.11 -4.87 7.94
C MET A 103 10.51 -3.84 7.00
N VAL A 104 9.28 -4.11 6.56
CA VAL A 104 8.43 -3.15 5.84
C VAL A 104 7.06 -3.04 6.48
N ILE A 105 6.57 -1.81 6.63
CA ILE A 105 5.22 -1.50 7.09
C ILE A 105 4.44 -0.94 5.91
N ILE A 106 3.31 -1.55 5.58
CA ILE A 106 2.44 -1.15 4.48
C ILE A 106 1.14 -0.59 5.05
N PHE A 107 0.83 0.65 4.71
CA PHE A 107 -0.43 1.31 5.04
C PHE A 107 -1.35 1.27 3.81
N ASP A 108 -2.38 0.42 3.86
CA ASP A 108 -3.46 0.41 2.86
C ASP A 108 -4.52 1.46 3.20
N GLU A 109 -5.24 1.97 2.21
CA GLU A 109 -6.23 3.06 2.33
C GLU A 109 -5.63 4.35 2.93
N ALA A 110 -4.40 4.68 2.54
CA ALA A 110 -3.61 5.78 3.11
C ALA A 110 -4.23 7.18 2.90
N GLN A 111 -5.27 7.34 2.07
CA GLN A 111 -6.04 8.58 1.96
C GLN A 111 -6.75 8.98 3.27
N HIS A 112 -6.87 8.06 4.23
CA HIS A 112 -7.41 8.36 5.56
C HIS A 112 -6.38 8.91 6.53
N MET A 113 -5.10 9.00 6.11
CA MET A 113 -4.00 9.54 6.91
C MET A 113 -3.87 11.05 6.73
N THR A 114 -3.33 11.70 7.76
CA THR A 114 -2.93 13.11 7.72
C THR A 114 -1.43 13.25 7.47
N LEU A 115 -0.98 14.45 7.10
CA LEU A 115 0.45 14.75 6.98
C LEU A 115 1.21 14.45 8.29
N LYS A 116 0.61 14.78 9.44
CA LYS A 116 1.19 14.52 10.76
C LYS A 116 1.37 13.03 11.05
N ASP A 117 0.46 12.19 10.59
CA ASP A 117 0.60 10.73 10.71
C ASP A 117 1.81 10.23 9.93
N ILE A 118 2.02 10.76 8.72
CA ILE A 118 3.15 10.40 7.88
C ILE A 118 4.48 10.87 8.46
N GLU A 119 4.53 12.08 9.01
CA GLU A 119 5.73 12.62 9.66
C GLU A 119 6.15 11.75 10.86
N ILE A 120 5.20 11.31 11.66
CA ILE A 120 5.51 10.40 12.79
C ILE A 120 5.97 9.04 12.29
N LEU A 121 5.32 8.48 11.29
CA LEU A 121 5.77 7.21 10.71
C LEU A 121 7.17 7.34 10.09
N ARG A 122 7.46 8.46 9.43
CA ARG A 122 8.80 8.76 8.92
C ARG A 122 9.87 8.68 10.03
N SER A 123 9.55 9.14 11.25
CA SER A 123 10.51 9.12 12.36
C SER A 123 11.02 7.72 12.70
N PHE A 124 10.21 6.66 12.48
CA PHE A 124 10.68 5.28 12.65
C PHE A 124 11.72 4.92 11.57
N SER A 125 11.46 5.26 10.31
CA SER A 125 12.42 4.99 9.23
C SER A 125 13.71 5.78 9.40
N ASP A 126 13.63 7.05 9.84
CA ASP A 126 14.80 7.88 10.14
C ASP A 126 15.61 7.27 11.29
N TYR A 127 14.94 6.82 12.37
CA TYR A 127 15.60 6.18 13.53
C TYR A 127 16.39 4.92 13.13
N PHE A 128 15.82 4.05 12.30
CA PHE A 128 16.52 2.87 11.80
C PHE A 128 17.70 3.24 10.89
N ASN A 129 17.50 4.21 10.00
CA ASN A 129 18.56 4.70 9.12
C ASN A 129 19.75 5.29 9.89
N ASP A 130 19.49 6.02 10.97
CA ASP A 130 20.54 6.58 11.85
C ASP A 130 21.36 5.49 12.55
N MET A 131 20.77 4.29 12.74
CA MET A 131 21.46 3.10 13.26
C MET A 131 22.15 2.26 12.16
N GLY A 132 22.14 2.70 10.89
CA GLY A 132 22.66 1.93 9.77
C GLY A 132 21.78 0.72 9.39
N GLN A 133 20.52 0.71 9.83
CA GLN A 133 19.53 -0.32 9.58
C GLN A 133 18.48 0.17 8.56
N THR A 134 17.67 -0.75 8.07
CA THR A 134 16.62 -0.44 7.08
C THR A 134 15.24 -0.70 7.64
N LEU A 135 14.33 0.26 7.46
CA LEU A 135 12.90 0.12 7.68
C LEU A 135 12.16 0.77 6.52
N GLY A 136 11.42 -0.03 5.76
CA GLY A 136 10.57 0.46 4.69
C GLY A 136 9.18 0.85 5.19
N ILE A 137 8.64 1.96 4.70
CA ILE A 137 7.25 2.38 4.98
C ILE A 137 6.58 2.73 3.66
N VAL A 138 5.51 2.02 3.33
CA VAL A 138 4.80 2.15 2.06
C VAL A 138 3.38 2.64 2.30
N PHE A 139 3.00 3.71 1.62
CA PHE A 139 1.65 4.25 1.65
C PHE A 139 0.94 3.91 0.34
N ILE A 140 -0.16 3.16 0.44
CA ILE A 140 -0.97 2.74 -0.70
C ILE A 140 -2.40 3.23 -0.51
N GLY A 141 -2.95 3.90 -1.52
CA GLY A 141 -4.28 4.46 -1.42
C GLY A 141 -4.82 4.96 -2.76
N ASN A 142 -5.85 5.79 -2.69
CA ASN A 142 -6.37 6.47 -3.88
C ASN A 142 -5.55 7.74 -4.20
N PRO A 143 -5.78 8.43 -5.34
CA PRO A 143 -5.03 9.63 -5.70
C PRO A 143 -5.12 10.78 -4.68
N GLU A 144 -6.19 10.84 -3.84
CA GLU A 144 -6.28 11.82 -2.76
C GLU A 144 -5.15 11.71 -1.75
N THR A 145 -4.56 10.52 -1.59
CA THR A 145 -3.41 10.28 -0.71
C THR A 145 -2.29 11.28 -1.02
N VAL A 146 -1.92 11.42 -2.28
CA VAL A 146 -0.86 12.33 -2.72
C VAL A 146 -1.25 13.80 -2.50
N TYR A 147 -2.52 14.16 -2.71
CA TYR A 147 -3.00 15.53 -2.49
C TYR A 147 -3.03 15.89 -1.00
N LYS A 148 -3.49 14.99 -0.13
CA LYS A 148 -3.52 15.17 1.33
C LYS A 148 -2.12 15.22 1.94
N MET A 149 -1.18 14.45 1.39
CA MET A 149 0.23 14.49 1.77
C MET A 149 0.91 15.82 1.40
N GLY A 150 0.21 16.71 0.71
CA GLY A 150 0.71 18.04 0.39
C GLY A 150 1.83 18.08 -0.62
N VAL A 151 1.85 17.17 -1.61
CA VAL A 151 2.87 17.09 -2.68
C VAL A 151 3.17 18.45 -3.34
N LYS A 152 2.25 19.40 -3.25
CA LYS A 152 2.40 20.77 -3.76
C LYS A 152 2.87 21.78 -2.70
N LYS A 153 3.07 21.37 -1.42
CA LYS A 153 3.48 22.27 -0.33
C LYS A 153 4.95 22.08 0.03
N ALA A 154 5.61 23.15 0.51
CA ALA A 154 7.00 23.12 0.96
C ALA A 154 7.28 22.04 2.05
N GLU A 155 6.29 21.76 2.90
CA GLU A 155 6.35 20.72 3.93
C GLU A 155 6.54 19.31 3.33
N PHE A 156 5.96 19.05 2.15
CA PHE A 156 6.15 17.79 1.44
C PHE A 156 7.56 17.64 0.86
N ALA A 157 8.27 18.73 0.60
CA ALA A 157 9.64 18.65 0.09
C ALA A 157 10.56 17.85 1.02
N GLN A 158 10.35 17.94 2.34
CA GLN A 158 11.09 17.14 3.32
C GLN A 158 10.74 15.65 3.27
N ILE A 159 9.45 15.32 3.02
CA ILE A 159 8.99 13.95 2.85
C ILE A 159 9.46 13.42 1.48
N ALA A 160 9.31 14.21 0.42
CA ALA A 160 9.72 13.83 -0.93
C ALA A 160 11.21 13.48 -1.04
N ASN A 161 12.08 14.22 -0.35
CA ASN A 161 13.52 13.93 -0.33
C ASN A 161 13.86 12.57 0.32
N ARG A 162 13.00 12.04 1.18
CA ARG A 162 13.12 10.72 1.82
C ARG A 162 12.29 9.65 1.13
N THR A 163 11.40 10.04 0.21
CA THR A 163 10.55 9.12 -0.54
C THR A 163 11.32 8.56 -1.73
N LYS A 164 11.55 7.26 -1.73
CA LYS A 164 12.31 6.57 -2.78
C LYS A 164 11.53 6.48 -4.09
N GLN A 165 10.21 6.33 -4.00
CA GLN A 165 9.33 6.23 -5.17
C GLN A 165 7.95 6.83 -4.88
N ILE A 166 7.43 7.58 -5.84
CA ILE A 166 6.04 8.04 -5.87
C ILE A 166 5.46 7.66 -7.24
N LYS A 167 4.43 6.84 -7.25
CA LYS A 167 3.74 6.46 -8.48
C LYS A 167 2.23 6.60 -8.32
N ILE A 168 1.60 7.19 -9.32
CA ILE A 168 0.14 7.32 -9.41
C ILE A 168 -0.30 6.53 -10.62
N TYR A 169 -1.26 5.64 -10.42
CA TYR A 169 -1.82 4.76 -11.45
C TYR A 169 -3.24 5.17 -11.80
N SER A 170 -3.57 5.08 -13.06
CA SER A 170 -4.94 5.26 -13.56
C SER A 170 -5.50 3.95 -14.13
N THR A 171 -6.83 3.79 -14.09
CA THR A 171 -7.52 2.68 -14.78
C THR A 171 -7.23 2.67 -16.28
N SER A 172 -6.89 3.81 -16.87
CA SER A 172 -6.48 3.90 -18.29
C SER A 172 -5.20 3.15 -18.62
N GLU A 173 -4.36 2.88 -17.62
CA GLU A 173 -3.08 2.13 -17.76
C GLU A 173 -3.27 0.61 -17.76
N ILE A 174 -4.49 0.09 -17.49
CA ILE A 174 -4.79 -1.34 -17.53
C ILE A 174 -4.58 -1.86 -18.95
N GLN A 175 -3.77 -2.90 -19.11
CA GLN A 175 -3.45 -3.50 -20.39
C GLN A 175 -4.46 -4.60 -20.74
N ARG A 176 -4.58 -4.92 -22.03
CA ARG A 176 -5.45 -6.01 -22.51
C ARG A 176 -5.00 -7.36 -21.95
N GLU A 177 -3.70 -7.58 -21.90
CA GLU A 177 -3.05 -8.76 -21.35
C GLU A 177 -3.37 -8.98 -19.87
N ASP A 178 -3.72 -7.94 -19.12
CA ASP A 178 -4.17 -8.05 -17.73
C ASP A 178 -5.52 -8.76 -17.65
N ILE A 179 -6.41 -8.51 -18.62
CA ILE A 179 -7.71 -9.18 -18.70
C ILE A 179 -7.53 -10.65 -19.09
N GLU A 180 -6.63 -10.97 -20.01
CA GLU A 180 -6.31 -12.35 -20.38
C GLU A 180 -5.79 -13.15 -19.19
N LYS A 181 -4.92 -12.56 -18.37
CA LYS A 181 -4.42 -13.17 -17.13
C LYS A 181 -5.51 -13.40 -16.07
N LEU A 182 -6.49 -12.49 -16.00
CA LEU A 182 -7.58 -12.57 -15.03
C LEU A 182 -8.65 -13.59 -15.44
N PHE A 183 -8.83 -13.77 -16.75
CA PHE A 183 -9.88 -14.64 -17.32
C PHE A 183 -9.29 -15.64 -18.32
N PRO A 184 -8.46 -16.61 -17.88
CA PRO A 184 -7.87 -17.60 -18.80
C PRO A 184 -8.91 -18.42 -19.56
N ILE A 185 -10.12 -18.53 -19.00
CA ILE A 185 -11.24 -19.25 -19.63
C ILE A 185 -11.72 -18.58 -20.94
N LEU A 186 -11.38 -17.31 -21.15
CA LEU A 186 -11.73 -16.55 -22.37
C LEU A 186 -10.61 -16.62 -23.44
N GLU A 187 -9.65 -17.52 -23.29
CA GLU A 187 -8.62 -17.73 -24.33
C GLU A 187 -9.27 -18.02 -25.68
N GLY A 188 -8.92 -17.25 -26.71
CA GLY A 188 -9.52 -17.32 -28.04
C GLY A 188 -10.84 -16.55 -28.22
N HIS A 189 -11.35 -15.86 -27.20
CA HIS A 189 -12.58 -15.06 -27.24
C HIS A 189 -12.25 -13.55 -27.25
N ASP A 190 -11.61 -13.07 -28.30
CA ASP A 190 -11.09 -11.70 -28.40
C ASP A 190 -12.13 -10.60 -28.17
N LYS A 191 -13.36 -10.80 -28.63
CA LYS A 191 -14.45 -9.81 -28.49
C LYS A 191 -14.86 -9.62 -27.04
N GLU A 192 -14.94 -10.70 -26.29
CA GLU A 192 -15.26 -10.73 -24.86
C GLU A 192 -14.12 -10.09 -24.05
N ILE A 193 -12.88 -10.41 -24.36
CA ILE A 193 -11.68 -9.80 -23.75
C ILE A 193 -11.65 -8.30 -24.00
N ASP A 194 -11.91 -7.84 -25.23
CA ASP A 194 -11.94 -6.42 -25.59
C ASP A 194 -13.09 -5.68 -24.88
N LEU A 195 -14.24 -6.32 -24.69
CA LEU A 195 -15.35 -5.75 -23.92
C LEU A 195 -14.96 -5.57 -22.44
N LEU A 196 -14.42 -6.61 -21.81
CA LEU A 196 -13.97 -6.56 -20.43
C LEU A 196 -12.85 -5.53 -20.24
N TRP A 197 -11.91 -5.44 -21.17
CA TRP A 197 -10.87 -4.43 -21.14
C TRP A 197 -11.43 -3.00 -21.20
N LYS A 198 -12.42 -2.73 -22.05
CA LYS A 198 -13.11 -1.44 -22.09
C LYS A 198 -13.79 -1.13 -20.75
N ILE A 199 -14.43 -2.12 -20.12
CA ILE A 199 -15.05 -1.97 -18.79
C ILE A 199 -13.99 -1.67 -17.74
N ALA A 200 -12.87 -2.40 -17.74
CA ALA A 200 -11.77 -2.21 -16.79
C ALA A 200 -11.15 -0.82 -16.85
N LYS A 201 -11.14 -0.18 -18.03
CA LYS A 201 -10.66 1.20 -18.21
C LYS A 201 -11.61 2.27 -17.68
N THR A 202 -12.82 1.91 -17.27
CA THR A 202 -13.75 2.84 -16.61
C THR A 202 -13.34 3.06 -15.14
N HIS A 203 -14.05 3.94 -14.44
CA HIS A 203 -13.83 4.24 -13.02
C HIS A 203 -14.02 3.04 -12.07
N GLN A 204 -14.59 1.93 -12.54
CA GLN A 204 -14.75 0.70 -11.74
C GLN A 204 -13.48 -0.20 -11.75
N GLY A 205 -12.58 0.03 -12.72
CA GLY A 205 -11.36 -0.76 -12.87
C GLY A 205 -11.63 -2.25 -13.10
N ILE A 206 -10.67 -3.08 -12.76
CA ILE A 206 -10.79 -4.55 -12.85
C ILE A 206 -11.97 -5.08 -12.02
N ARG A 207 -12.32 -4.42 -10.91
CA ARG A 207 -13.47 -4.84 -10.10
C ARG A 207 -14.77 -4.85 -10.90
N GLY A 208 -14.94 -3.92 -11.85
CA GLY A 208 -16.10 -3.88 -12.73
C GLY A 208 -16.19 -5.05 -13.73
N THR A 209 -15.11 -5.78 -13.95
CA THR A 209 -15.09 -6.95 -14.86
C THR A 209 -15.39 -8.27 -14.13
N VAL A 210 -15.30 -8.27 -12.79
CA VAL A 210 -15.47 -9.47 -11.94
C VAL A 210 -16.88 -9.53 -11.34
N ASN A 211 -17.58 -8.41 -11.26
CA ASN A 211 -18.97 -8.32 -10.78
C ASN A 211 -19.94 -8.43 -11.96
#